data_76d9e57b4dac93ef21123d1edd7588ab
#
_entry.id   76d9e57b4dac93ef21123d1edd7588ab
#
_cell.length_a   1.000
_cell.length_b   1.000
_cell.length_c   1.000
_cell.angle_alpha   90.00
_cell.angle_beta   90.00
_cell.angle_gamma   90.00
#
_symmetry.space_group_name_H-M   'P 1'
#
loop_
_entity.id
_entity.type
_entity.pdbx_description
1 polymer ?
#
loop_
_entity_poly.entity_id
_entity_poly.type
_entity_poly.pdbx_seq_one_letter_code
_entity_poly.pdbx_strand_id
1 'polypeptide(L)'
;MQDKTKRDSSGAKTLRAARDFNRRSVLKGAAAAGALAALGPYLLTEEAKAASGELKVLIWTGYIPQSVRDKFEADTGVRIKVTNFGSNEELINKMKATKGRGFDIISPTLDRTPQWQPLGLLQGWDMNRVPVDKVEGAMMKASTEAWTWDGKNHHLPYVWGTEAMSWRTDKWSREYKDLSYGDLWLPEMKGKVQGRPHSMMAGIGLYLDRVGKVPSNRMLDAYKDEDNMRRIWGEITKFAVEHKMRRMLSSS
;
A
#
# COMPACT_ATOMS: atom_id res chain seq x y z
N MET A 1 14.65 -44.92 67.85
CA MET A 1 14.30 -43.74 68.64
C MET A 1 14.55 -42.55 67.71
N GLN A 2 13.61 -42.25 66.93
CA GLN A 2 12.72 -41.07 66.90
C GLN A 2 13.45 -39.75 67.12
N ASP A 3 13.55 -38.93 66.14
CA ASP A 3 12.65 -37.75 66.11
C ASP A 3 12.53 -37.13 64.74
N LYS A 4 11.27 -36.77 64.37
CA LYS A 4 10.84 -36.09 63.17
C LYS A 4 10.86 -34.63 63.47
N THR A 5 11.52 -33.81 62.61
CA THR A 5 11.24 -32.42 62.57
C THR A 5 10.72 -32.08 61.15
N LYS A 6 9.43 -31.75 61.10
CA LYS A 6 8.73 -31.13 59.99
C LYS A 6 9.38 -29.78 59.64
N ARG A 7 9.78 -29.58 58.41
CA ARG A 7 10.02 -28.26 57.85
C ARG A 7 8.81 -27.81 57.04
N ASP A 8 8.25 -26.76 57.53
CA ASP A 8 7.17 -25.99 56.99
C ASP A 8 7.53 -25.46 55.61
N SER A 9 6.74 -25.81 54.60
CA SER A 9 6.84 -25.31 53.26
C SER A 9 5.74 -24.24 52.99
N SER A 10 5.97 -23.08 53.59
CA SER A 10 5.14 -21.88 53.31
C SER A 10 6.06 -20.78 52.82
N GLY A 11 6.14 -20.57 51.52
CA GLY A 11 6.89 -19.42 51.01
C GLY A 11 7.37 -19.53 49.59
N ALA A 12 6.52 -19.90 48.63
CA ALA A 12 6.85 -19.70 47.21
C ALA A 12 5.60 -19.76 46.34
N LYS A 13 4.66 -18.87 46.56
CA LYS A 13 3.56 -18.59 45.62
C LYS A 13 3.38 -17.09 45.47
N THR A 14 4.38 -16.45 44.92
CA THR A 14 4.22 -15.11 44.34
C THR A 14 5.27 -14.97 43.27
N LEU A 15 4.83 -14.56 42.08
CA LEU A 15 5.60 -14.25 40.90
C LEU A 15 5.52 -15.32 39.78
N ARG A 16 4.38 -15.33 39.08
CA ARG A 16 4.33 -15.55 37.65
C ARG A 16 2.93 -15.25 37.12
N ALA A 17 2.58 -13.98 37.12
CA ALA A 17 1.60 -13.44 36.18
C ALA A 17 2.36 -12.58 35.18
N ALA A 18 3.20 -13.21 34.36
CA ALA A 18 3.59 -12.61 33.09
C ALA A 18 2.34 -12.59 32.22
N ARG A 19 1.64 -11.47 32.22
CA ARG A 19 0.55 -11.22 31.28
C ARG A 19 1.13 -11.33 29.89
N ASP A 20 0.71 -12.34 29.16
CA ASP A 20 0.85 -12.41 27.71
C ASP A 20 0.17 -11.18 27.11
N PHE A 21 0.95 -10.15 26.82
CA PHE A 21 0.51 -9.01 26.05
C PHE A 21 0.31 -9.45 24.60
N ASN A 22 -0.87 -9.97 24.33
CA ASN A 22 -1.29 -10.32 22.99
C ASN A 22 -1.55 -9.01 22.23
N ARG A 23 -1.08 -8.92 20.97
CA ARG A 23 -1.25 -7.79 20.04
C ARG A 23 -2.69 -7.26 19.98
N ARG A 24 -3.68 -8.11 20.25
CA ARG A 24 -5.11 -7.74 20.37
C ARG A 24 -5.44 -6.92 21.61
N SER A 25 -4.69 -7.04 22.70
CA SER A 25 -4.99 -6.29 23.93
C SER A 25 -4.47 -4.86 23.87
N VAL A 26 -3.43 -4.58 23.09
CA VAL A 26 -2.94 -3.21 22.84
C VAL A 26 -3.99 -2.43 22.01
N LEU A 27 -4.61 -3.07 21.04
CA LEU A 27 -5.70 -2.47 20.24
C LEU A 27 -7.01 -2.33 21.01
N LYS A 28 -7.27 -3.16 22.03
CA LYS A 28 -8.47 -3.07 22.88
C LYS A 28 -8.34 -2.04 24.01
N GLY A 29 -7.12 -1.79 24.51
CA GLY A 29 -6.86 -0.77 25.53
C GLY A 29 -7.09 0.65 25.01
N ALA A 30 -6.91 0.90 23.72
CA ALA A 30 -7.18 2.20 23.11
C ALA A 30 -8.67 2.49 22.89
N ALA A 31 -9.56 1.51 23.06
CA ALA A 31 -11.00 1.67 22.86
C ALA A 31 -11.76 2.24 24.09
N ALA A 32 -11.11 2.36 25.25
CA ALA A 32 -11.75 2.85 26.48
C ALA A 32 -11.64 4.38 26.70
N ALA A 33 -10.98 5.12 25.81
CA ALA A 33 -10.79 6.57 25.92
C ALA A 33 -11.56 7.36 24.85
N GLY A 34 -12.77 6.92 24.51
CA GLY A 34 -13.62 7.62 23.58
C GLY A 34 -14.50 8.66 24.29
N ALA A 35 -13.99 9.86 24.56
CA ALA A 35 -14.75 11.12 24.68
C ALA A 35 -13.82 12.26 25.09
N LEU A 36 -12.97 12.77 24.20
CA LEU A 36 -12.41 14.14 24.29
C LEU A 36 -11.58 14.42 23.02
N ALA A 37 -12.23 14.52 21.88
CA ALA A 37 -11.59 14.92 20.63
C ALA A 37 -12.25 16.16 20.07
N ALA A 38 -11.99 17.26 20.73
CA ALA A 38 -12.06 18.58 20.09
C ALA A 38 -10.96 19.42 20.73
N LEU A 39 -9.86 19.59 20.01
CA LEU A 39 -8.84 20.65 20.14
C LEU A 39 -7.41 20.10 20.08
N GLY A 40 -6.74 20.37 18.97
CA GLY A 40 -5.28 20.38 18.89
C GLY A 40 -4.58 19.10 18.41
N PRO A 41 -3.27 19.16 18.13
CA PRO A 41 -2.48 18.04 17.62
C PRO A 41 -2.51 16.90 18.62
N TYR A 42 -2.87 15.73 18.13
CA TYR A 42 -2.98 14.44 18.82
C TYR A 42 -2.32 14.39 20.20
N LEU A 43 -3.10 14.63 21.26
CA LEU A 43 -2.73 14.21 22.60
C LEU A 43 -2.93 12.70 22.67
N LEU A 44 -1.88 11.94 22.35
CA LEU A 44 -1.82 10.57 22.78
C LEU A 44 -1.86 10.56 24.30
N THR A 45 -2.77 9.80 24.89
CA THR A 45 -2.83 9.65 26.34
C THR A 45 -1.49 9.11 26.84
N GLU A 46 -1.13 9.42 28.08
CA GLU A 46 0.08 8.86 28.73
C GLU A 46 0.12 7.33 28.66
N GLU A 47 -1.03 6.67 28.61
CA GLU A 47 -1.17 5.23 28.42
C GLU A 47 -0.76 4.77 27.02
N ALA A 48 -1.01 5.57 25.98
CA ALA A 48 -0.53 5.27 24.63
C ALA A 48 0.99 5.44 24.49
N LYS A 49 1.58 6.41 25.22
CA LYS A 49 3.03 6.58 25.30
C LYS A 49 3.72 5.47 26.09
N ALA A 50 3.03 4.86 27.05
CA ALA A 50 3.54 3.75 27.83
C ALA A 50 3.52 2.40 27.10
N ALA A 51 2.83 2.30 25.97
CA ALA A 51 2.80 1.10 25.13
C ALA A 51 4.04 1.06 24.22
N SER A 52 5.21 0.74 24.79
CA SER A 52 6.41 0.46 23.99
C SER A 52 6.15 -0.77 23.12
N GLY A 53 6.01 -0.57 21.82
CA GLY A 53 5.73 -1.63 20.85
C GLY A 53 6.52 -1.44 19.56
N GLU A 54 6.46 -2.45 18.71
CA GLU A 54 7.02 -2.40 17.35
C GLU A 54 5.90 -2.57 16.34
N LEU A 55 5.80 -1.65 15.38
CA LEU A 55 4.92 -1.71 14.22
C LEU A 55 5.74 -2.16 13.00
N LYS A 56 5.46 -3.33 12.48
CA LYS A 56 6.15 -3.91 11.32
C LYS A 56 5.45 -3.53 10.04
N VAL A 57 6.13 -2.72 9.23
CA VAL A 57 5.57 -2.16 8.01
C VAL A 57 6.32 -2.70 6.79
N LEU A 58 5.59 -3.28 5.85
CA LEU A 58 6.10 -3.72 4.55
C LEU A 58 5.67 -2.72 3.49
N ILE A 59 6.61 -1.93 2.97
CA ILE A 59 6.32 -0.72 2.19
C ILE A 59 7.35 -0.50 1.09
N TRP A 60 6.97 0.28 0.07
CA TRP A 60 7.86 0.74 -0.98
C TRP A 60 9.06 1.49 -0.43
N THR A 61 10.22 1.30 -1.05
CA THR A 61 11.46 1.98 -0.67
C THR A 61 11.29 3.50 -0.67
N GLY A 62 11.69 4.15 0.42
CA GLY A 62 11.66 5.61 0.55
C GLY A 62 10.31 6.23 0.96
N TYR A 63 9.24 5.45 1.11
CA TYR A 63 7.92 6.00 1.43
C TYR A 63 7.76 6.40 2.90
N ILE A 64 8.54 5.86 3.81
CA ILE A 64 8.61 6.32 5.20
C ILE A 64 10.06 6.78 5.50
N PRO A 65 10.38 8.07 5.35
CA PRO A 65 11.69 8.63 5.72
C PRO A 65 12.02 8.41 7.20
N GLN A 66 13.30 8.40 7.53
CA GLN A 66 13.77 8.23 8.91
C GLN A 66 13.14 9.28 9.84
N SER A 67 13.11 10.55 9.42
CA SER A 67 12.53 11.65 10.21
C SER A 67 11.06 11.43 10.60
N VAL A 68 10.27 10.80 9.71
CA VAL A 68 8.87 10.45 10.00
C VAL A 68 8.81 9.33 11.04
N ARG A 69 9.69 8.33 10.95
CA ARG A 69 9.76 7.22 11.92
C ARG A 69 10.16 7.72 13.30
N ASP A 70 11.20 8.56 13.36
CA ASP A 70 11.71 9.11 14.62
C ASP A 70 10.64 9.99 15.30
N LYS A 71 9.95 10.83 14.50
CA LYS A 71 8.85 11.62 15.02
C LYS A 71 7.71 10.76 15.54
N PHE A 72 7.31 9.73 14.82
CA PHE A 72 6.26 8.81 15.22
C PHE A 72 6.63 8.07 16.53
N GLU A 73 7.88 7.58 16.63
CA GLU A 73 8.38 6.93 17.86
C GLU A 73 8.40 7.91 19.04
N ALA A 74 8.84 9.14 18.81
CA ALA A 74 8.84 10.17 19.86
C ALA A 74 7.43 10.54 20.33
N ASP A 75 6.47 10.62 19.41
CA ASP A 75 5.08 11.00 19.71
C ASP A 75 4.29 9.85 20.37
N THR A 76 4.60 8.59 20.03
CA THR A 76 3.76 7.43 20.39
C THR A 76 4.43 6.40 21.30
N GLY A 77 5.76 6.42 21.39
CA GLY A 77 6.54 5.34 22.02
C GLY A 77 6.58 4.05 21.18
N VAL A 78 6.03 4.03 19.98
CA VAL A 78 5.98 2.86 19.09
C VAL A 78 7.02 2.98 17.98
N ARG A 79 7.92 2.01 17.89
CA ARG A 79 8.94 1.97 16.84
C ARG A 79 8.37 1.42 15.53
N ILE A 80 8.63 2.09 14.42
CA ILE A 80 8.32 1.58 13.08
C ILE A 80 9.50 0.77 12.55
N LYS A 81 9.29 -0.53 12.35
CA LYS A 81 10.23 -1.42 11.68
C LYS A 81 9.85 -1.59 10.23
N VAL A 82 10.62 -0.97 9.35
CA VAL A 82 10.38 -0.98 7.91
C VAL A 82 11.05 -2.18 7.26
N THR A 83 10.30 -2.88 6.42
CA THR A 83 10.81 -3.81 5.41
C THR A 83 10.40 -3.27 4.05
N ASN A 84 11.35 -3.13 3.13
CA ASN A 84 11.08 -2.62 1.80
C ASN A 84 10.80 -3.74 0.81
N PHE A 85 10.07 -3.41 -0.26
CA PHE A 85 9.89 -4.23 -1.44
C PHE A 85 9.99 -3.36 -2.70
N GLY A 86 10.28 -4.00 -3.85
CA GLY A 86 10.49 -3.33 -5.13
C GLY A 86 9.36 -3.52 -6.13
N SER A 87 8.43 -4.49 -5.90
CA SER A 87 7.29 -4.73 -6.78
C SER A 87 6.08 -5.27 -6.02
N ASN A 88 4.87 -5.07 -6.57
CA ASN A 88 3.65 -5.66 -6.00
C ASN A 88 3.70 -7.20 -5.99
N GLU A 89 4.38 -7.80 -6.95
CA GLU A 89 4.57 -9.25 -7.04
C GLU A 89 5.43 -9.76 -5.88
N GLU A 90 6.49 -9.06 -5.52
CA GLU A 90 7.30 -9.38 -4.33
C GLU A 90 6.46 -9.26 -3.06
N LEU A 91 5.71 -8.17 -2.92
CA LEU A 91 4.82 -7.95 -1.79
C LEU A 91 3.82 -9.09 -1.63
N ILE A 92 3.09 -9.44 -2.70
CA ILE A 92 2.04 -10.45 -2.64
C ILE A 92 2.62 -11.85 -2.37
N ASN A 93 3.77 -12.18 -2.99
CA ASN A 93 4.44 -13.46 -2.77
C ASN A 93 4.92 -13.60 -1.32
N LYS A 94 5.48 -12.54 -0.75
CA LYS A 94 5.90 -12.51 0.66
C LYS A 94 4.71 -12.73 1.60
N MET A 95 3.59 -12.06 1.34
CA MET A 95 2.38 -12.20 2.15
C MET A 95 1.74 -13.59 2.01
N LYS A 96 1.74 -14.18 0.81
CA LYS A 96 1.30 -15.57 0.59
C LYS A 96 2.18 -16.55 1.36
N ALA A 97 3.50 -16.44 1.26
CA ALA A 97 4.46 -17.31 1.92
C ALA A 97 4.32 -17.28 3.45
N THR A 98 4.03 -16.12 4.02
CA THR A 98 3.84 -15.94 5.47
C THR A 98 2.40 -16.15 5.93
N LYS A 99 1.47 -16.41 5.00
CA LYS A 99 0.03 -16.50 5.27
C LYS A 99 -0.50 -15.24 6.01
N GLY A 100 -0.08 -14.07 5.56
CA GLY A 100 -0.46 -12.79 6.14
C GLY A 100 0.22 -12.45 7.48
N ARG A 101 1.22 -13.22 7.91
CA ARG A 101 1.87 -13.02 9.21
C ARG A 101 3.17 -12.21 9.07
N GLY A 102 3.61 -11.64 10.20
CA GLY A 102 4.92 -10.99 10.30
C GLY A 102 4.93 -9.51 9.97
N PHE A 103 3.82 -8.97 9.44
CA PHE A 103 3.64 -7.55 9.18
C PHE A 103 2.31 -7.08 9.73
N ASP A 104 2.29 -5.85 10.24
CA ASP A 104 1.10 -5.22 10.79
C ASP A 104 0.44 -4.32 9.74
N ILE A 105 1.25 -3.68 8.88
CA ILE A 105 0.80 -2.84 7.76
C ILE A 105 1.57 -3.22 6.50
N ILE A 106 0.87 -3.23 5.38
CA ILE A 106 1.45 -3.41 4.04
C ILE A 106 0.95 -2.30 3.11
N SER A 107 1.70 -2.00 2.05
CA SER A 107 1.39 -0.91 1.13
C SER A 107 1.27 -1.39 -0.34
N PRO A 108 0.21 -2.12 -0.70
CA PRO A 108 -0.07 -2.43 -2.11
C PRO A 108 -0.52 -1.18 -2.86
N THR A 109 -0.42 -1.21 -4.20
CA THR A 109 -1.00 -0.16 -5.04
C THR A 109 -2.50 -0.37 -5.23
N LEU A 110 -3.22 0.73 -5.47
CA LEU A 110 -4.68 0.78 -5.56
C LEU A 110 -5.25 -0.20 -6.60
N ASP A 111 -4.58 -0.38 -7.73
CA ASP A 111 -4.97 -1.22 -8.86
C ASP A 111 -4.88 -2.74 -8.60
N ARG A 112 -4.40 -3.14 -7.42
CA ARG A 112 -4.15 -4.56 -7.11
C ARG A 112 -5.29 -5.26 -6.37
N THR A 113 -6.41 -4.59 -6.15
CA THR A 113 -7.58 -5.17 -5.48
C THR A 113 -7.97 -6.57 -5.99
N PRO A 114 -8.03 -6.83 -7.32
CA PRO A 114 -8.41 -8.15 -7.82
C PRO A 114 -7.47 -9.29 -7.37
N GLN A 115 -6.22 -8.93 -7.03
CA GLN A 115 -5.26 -9.91 -6.53
C GLN A 115 -5.34 -10.12 -5.02
N TRP A 116 -5.75 -9.09 -4.26
CA TRP A 116 -5.75 -9.13 -2.79
C TRP A 116 -7.06 -9.63 -2.18
N GLN A 117 -8.19 -9.22 -2.74
CA GLN A 117 -9.50 -9.62 -2.25
C GLN A 117 -9.65 -11.14 -2.14
N PRO A 118 -9.31 -11.96 -3.16
CA PRO A 118 -9.48 -13.42 -3.09
C PRO A 118 -8.55 -14.11 -2.08
N LEU A 119 -7.48 -13.44 -1.64
CA LEU A 119 -6.52 -14.04 -0.72
C LEU A 119 -7.00 -14.07 0.73
N GLY A 120 -7.92 -13.20 1.11
CA GLY A 120 -8.43 -13.11 2.48
C GLY A 120 -7.35 -12.80 3.53
N LEU A 121 -6.23 -12.18 3.13
CA LEU A 121 -5.08 -11.92 4.01
C LEU A 121 -5.15 -10.56 4.71
N LEU A 122 -6.05 -9.69 4.28
CA LEU A 122 -6.17 -8.33 4.79
C LEU A 122 -7.29 -8.22 5.81
N GLN A 123 -7.10 -7.34 6.77
CA GLN A 123 -8.09 -6.98 7.76
C GLN A 123 -8.71 -5.63 7.39
N GLY A 124 -10.03 -5.51 7.49
CA GLY A 124 -10.72 -4.24 7.27
C GLY A 124 -10.40 -3.22 8.36
N TRP A 125 -10.34 -1.96 7.97
CA TRP A 125 -10.13 -0.83 8.86
C TRP A 125 -11.38 -0.53 9.68
N ASP A 126 -11.19 -0.11 10.93
CA ASP A 126 -12.23 0.56 11.70
C ASP A 126 -12.25 2.05 11.29
N MET A 127 -13.14 2.38 10.36
CA MET A 127 -13.22 3.73 9.77
C MET A 127 -13.60 4.81 10.77
N ASN A 128 -14.20 4.45 11.93
CA ASN A 128 -14.49 5.41 12.99
C ASN A 128 -13.22 5.94 13.69
N ARG A 129 -12.11 5.22 13.52
CA ARG A 129 -10.80 5.58 14.08
C ARG A 129 -9.85 6.21 13.06
N VAL A 130 -10.26 6.29 11.81
CA VAL A 130 -9.46 6.89 10.73
C VAL A 130 -9.87 8.36 10.57
N PRO A 131 -8.94 9.31 10.65
CA PRO A 131 -9.22 10.73 10.42
C PRO A 131 -9.40 11.01 8.92
N VAL A 132 -10.50 10.54 8.34
CA VAL A 132 -10.79 10.62 6.90
C VAL A 132 -10.86 12.07 6.39
N ASP A 133 -11.21 13.01 7.25
CA ASP A 133 -11.22 14.43 6.98
C ASP A 133 -9.84 15.04 6.68
N LYS A 134 -8.77 14.33 7.05
CA LYS A 134 -7.37 14.71 6.78
C LYS A 134 -6.79 14.03 5.53
N VAL A 135 -7.55 13.15 4.90
CA VAL A 135 -7.14 12.47 3.67
C VAL A 135 -7.76 13.20 2.49
N GLU A 136 -6.99 13.35 1.40
CA GLU A 136 -7.50 13.97 0.18
C GLU A 136 -8.73 13.21 -0.32
N GLY A 137 -9.85 13.95 -0.53
CA GLY A 137 -11.18 13.35 -0.72
C GLY A 137 -11.31 12.49 -1.98
N ALA A 138 -10.69 12.90 -3.09
CA ALA A 138 -10.73 12.11 -4.33
C ALA A 138 -9.95 10.79 -4.18
N MET A 139 -8.83 10.81 -3.47
CA MET A 139 -8.03 9.61 -3.18
C MET A 139 -8.77 8.68 -2.22
N MET A 140 -9.40 9.23 -1.19
CA MET A 140 -10.20 8.45 -0.25
C MET A 140 -11.39 7.78 -0.94
N LYS A 141 -12.08 8.51 -1.83
CA LYS A 141 -13.18 7.98 -2.64
C LYS A 141 -12.71 6.83 -3.51
N ALA A 142 -11.64 7.02 -4.30
CA ALA A 142 -11.09 5.99 -5.17
C ALA A 142 -10.67 4.73 -4.40
N SER A 143 -10.05 4.93 -3.22
CA SER A 143 -9.67 3.84 -2.34
C SER A 143 -10.88 3.07 -1.81
N THR A 144 -11.91 3.77 -1.36
CA THR A 144 -13.14 3.16 -0.85
C THR A 144 -13.87 2.38 -1.93
N GLU A 145 -14.01 2.96 -3.12
CA GLU A 145 -14.67 2.29 -4.25
C GLU A 145 -13.95 1.00 -4.68
N ALA A 146 -12.62 1.02 -4.69
CA ALA A 146 -11.84 -0.12 -5.15
C ALA A 146 -11.60 -1.19 -4.08
N TRP A 147 -11.53 -0.83 -2.79
CA TRP A 147 -11.06 -1.72 -1.72
C TRP A 147 -12.09 -1.97 -0.61
N THR A 148 -13.37 -1.83 -0.91
CA THR A 148 -14.44 -2.21 0.01
C THR A 148 -15.07 -3.53 -0.40
N TRP A 149 -14.98 -4.53 0.47
CA TRP A 149 -15.69 -5.79 0.37
C TRP A 149 -16.07 -6.29 1.76
N ASP A 150 -17.10 -7.12 1.84
CA ASP A 150 -17.68 -7.60 3.11
C ASP A 150 -18.04 -6.45 4.07
N GLY A 151 -18.50 -5.32 3.50
CA GLY A 151 -18.89 -4.13 4.25
C GLY A 151 -17.74 -3.38 4.94
N LYS A 152 -16.47 -3.68 4.62
CA LYS A 152 -15.29 -3.06 5.24
C LYS A 152 -14.33 -2.51 4.20
N ASN A 153 -13.76 -1.35 4.48
CA ASN A 153 -12.65 -0.82 3.71
C ASN A 153 -11.34 -1.49 4.15
N HIS A 154 -10.55 -1.98 3.19
CA HIS A 154 -9.29 -2.67 3.45
C HIS A 154 -8.04 -1.87 3.06
N HIS A 155 -8.22 -0.65 2.55
CA HIS A 155 -7.13 0.18 2.08
C HIS A 155 -7.34 1.66 2.44
N LEU A 156 -6.27 2.32 2.84
CA LEU A 156 -6.24 3.77 3.07
C LEU A 156 -5.19 4.39 2.15
N PRO A 157 -5.50 5.50 1.47
CA PRO A 157 -4.51 6.21 0.67
C PRO A 157 -3.40 6.75 1.58
N TYR A 158 -2.15 6.54 1.18
CA TYR A 158 -0.98 7.02 1.91
C TYR A 158 -0.14 7.96 1.06
N VAL A 159 0.27 7.49 -0.11
CA VAL A 159 1.08 8.24 -1.07
C VAL A 159 0.47 8.06 -2.45
N TRP A 160 0.43 9.13 -3.21
CA TRP A 160 0.07 9.09 -4.61
C TRP A 160 1.09 9.85 -5.46
N GLY A 161 1.15 9.56 -6.73
CA GLY A 161 2.03 10.21 -7.67
C GLY A 161 1.46 10.18 -9.08
N THR A 162 2.12 10.86 -9.99
CA THR A 162 1.75 10.89 -11.40
C THR A 162 2.80 10.14 -12.23
N GLU A 163 2.31 9.42 -13.23
CA GLU A 163 3.14 8.89 -14.31
C GLU A 163 2.94 9.80 -15.52
N ALA A 164 4.04 10.30 -16.09
CA ALA A 164 3.98 11.25 -17.19
C ALA A 164 5.13 11.03 -18.16
N MET A 165 4.93 11.50 -19.41
CA MET A 165 6.00 11.60 -20.37
C MET A 165 6.88 12.80 -20.06
N SER A 166 8.19 12.60 -20.14
CA SER A 166 9.19 13.66 -20.18
C SER A 166 9.97 13.54 -21.49
N TRP A 167 10.34 14.65 -22.09
CA TRP A 167 11.10 14.64 -23.32
C TRP A 167 12.16 15.76 -23.33
N ARG A 168 13.16 15.56 -24.13
CA ARG A 168 14.17 16.57 -24.38
C ARG A 168 13.72 17.53 -25.47
N THR A 169 13.35 18.74 -25.09
CA THR A 169 12.86 19.77 -26.03
C THR A 169 13.92 20.20 -27.05
N ASP A 170 15.22 20.05 -26.71
CA ASP A 170 16.32 20.30 -27.64
C ASP A 170 16.54 19.20 -28.70
N LYS A 171 15.92 18.01 -28.51
CA LYS A 171 16.02 16.87 -29.43
C LYS A 171 14.73 16.56 -30.16
N TRP A 172 13.62 16.96 -29.64
CA TRP A 172 12.32 16.73 -30.21
C TRP A 172 11.39 17.89 -29.93
N SER A 173 11.06 18.66 -30.97
CA SER A 173 10.19 19.81 -30.88
C SER A 173 8.73 19.33 -30.84
N ARG A 174 8.08 19.46 -29.69
CA ARG A 174 6.70 19.08 -29.47
C ARG A 174 6.06 20.00 -28.43
N GLU A 175 4.91 20.53 -28.74
CA GLU A 175 4.13 21.31 -27.79
C GLU A 175 3.42 20.40 -26.79
N TYR A 176 3.35 20.82 -25.54
CA TYR A 176 2.71 20.05 -24.47
C TYR A 176 1.28 19.65 -24.82
N LYS A 177 0.49 20.56 -25.39
CA LYS A 177 -0.91 20.33 -25.77
C LYS A 177 -1.10 19.25 -26.83
N ASP A 178 -0.07 18.99 -27.62
CA ASP A 178 -0.10 18.03 -28.74
C ASP A 178 0.48 16.67 -28.34
N LEU A 179 0.99 16.56 -27.10
CA LEU A 179 1.56 15.31 -26.60
C LEU A 179 0.51 14.23 -26.41
N SER A 180 0.90 13.04 -26.76
CA SER A 180 0.13 11.81 -26.55
C SER A 180 1.06 10.66 -26.17
N TYR A 181 0.59 9.73 -25.39
CA TYR A 181 1.33 8.48 -25.19
C TYR A 181 1.58 7.72 -26.51
N GLY A 182 0.76 7.98 -27.53
CA GLY A 182 1.00 7.46 -28.88
C GLY A 182 2.32 7.94 -29.50
N ASP A 183 2.83 9.10 -29.09
CA ASP A 183 4.09 9.65 -29.59
C ASP A 183 5.30 8.78 -29.24
N LEU A 184 5.22 8.01 -28.13
CA LEU A 184 6.28 7.08 -27.76
C LEU A 184 6.48 5.94 -28.76
N TRP A 185 5.50 5.73 -29.64
CA TRP A 185 5.42 4.63 -30.61
C TRP A 185 5.65 5.07 -32.06
N LEU A 186 5.97 6.36 -32.25
CA LEU A 186 6.33 6.86 -33.56
C LEU A 186 7.60 6.20 -34.09
N PRO A 187 7.72 5.96 -35.39
CA PRO A 187 8.90 5.31 -35.99
C PRO A 187 10.22 6.00 -35.62
N GLU A 188 10.23 7.33 -35.56
CA GLU A 188 11.40 8.13 -35.20
C GLU A 188 11.83 7.97 -33.71
N MET A 189 10.94 7.46 -32.86
CA MET A 189 11.20 7.21 -31.44
C MET A 189 11.84 5.84 -31.18
N LYS A 190 12.01 5.02 -32.22
CA LYS A 190 12.62 3.70 -32.08
C LYS A 190 14.04 3.79 -31.47
N GLY A 191 14.24 3.12 -30.32
CA GLY A 191 15.52 3.12 -29.60
C GLY A 191 15.83 4.41 -28.84
N LYS A 192 14.89 5.36 -28.77
CA LYS A 192 15.07 6.65 -28.07
C LYS A 192 14.14 6.80 -26.86
N VAL A 193 13.32 5.79 -26.57
CA VAL A 193 12.35 5.82 -25.49
C VAL A 193 12.84 4.96 -24.34
N GLN A 194 12.73 5.48 -23.13
CA GLN A 194 12.97 4.77 -21.88
C GLN A 194 11.75 4.92 -20.97
N GLY A 195 11.40 3.89 -20.22
CA GLY A 195 10.31 3.97 -19.26
C GLY A 195 10.06 2.65 -18.55
N ARG A 196 9.26 2.72 -17.52
CA ARG A 196 8.80 1.53 -16.80
C ARG A 196 7.80 0.77 -17.68
N PRO A 197 7.95 -0.55 -17.87
CA PRO A 197 7.07 -1.33 -18.74
C PRO A 197 5.59 -1.15 -18.42
N HIS A 198 5.21 -1.23 -17.14
CA HIS A 198 3.83 -1.07 -16.70
C HIS A 198 3.26 0.30 -17.09
N SER A 199 3.97 1.39 -16.79
CA SER A 199 3.54 2.75 -17.09
C SER A 199 3.38 2.98 -18.59
N MET A 200 4.29 2.42 -19.39
CA MET A 200 4.22 2.54 -20.85
C MET A 200 3.05 1.74 -21.44
N MET A 201 2.80 0.53 -20.93
CA MET A 201 1.65 -0.26 -21.36
C MET A 201 0.33 0.44 -21.01
N ALA A 202 0.22 0.99 -19.80
CA ALA A 202 -0.93 1.81 -19.42
C ALA A 202 -1.09 3.06 -20.31
N GLY A 203 0.04 3.67 -20.67
CA GLY A 203 0.07 4.79 -21.62
C GLY A 203 -0.46 4.42 -23.00
N ILE A 204 -0.15 3.22 -23.52
CA ILE A 204 -0.77 2.69 -24.75
C ILE A 204 -2.30 2.63 -24.58
N GLY A 205 -2.77 2.10 -23.48
CA GLY A 205 -4.20 2.01 -23.20
C GLY A 205 -4.89 3.37 -23.21
N LEU A 206 -4.31 4.37 -22.57
CA LEU A 206 -4.80 5.75 -22.61
C LEU A 206 -4.81 6.33 -24.04
N TYR A 207 -3.79 6.02 -24.83
CA TYR A 207 -3.74 6.42 -26.23
C TYR A 207 -4.84 5.74 -27.07
N LEU A 208 -4.99 4.41 -26.93
CA LEU A 208 -5.98 3.64 -27.67
C LEU A 208 -7.41 4.05 -27.32
N ASP A 209 -7.66 4.39 -26.07
CA ASP A 209 -8.94 4.96 -25.61
C ASP A 209 -9.20 6.34 -26.25
N ARG A 210 -8.21 7.23 -26.17
CA ARG A 210 -8.31 8.57 -26.74
C ARG A 210 -8.62 8.57 -28.25
N VAL A 211 -8.06 7.62 -28.99
CA VAL A 211 -8.31 7.50 -30.44
C VAL A 211 -9.51 6.62 -30.77
N GLY A 212 -10.27 6.18 -29.79
CA GLY A 212 -11.49 5.39 -29.95
C GLY A 212 -11.28 3.93 -30.39
N LYS A 213 -10.04 3.43 -30.38
CA LYS A 213 -9.75 2.04 -30.78
C LYS A 213 -10.09 1.03 -29.71
N VAL A 214 -9.87 1.37 -28.44
CA VAL A 214 -10.15 0.50 -27.30
C VAL A 214 -10.78 1.32 -26.18
N PRO A 215 -12.11 1.48 -26.20
CA PRO A 215 -12.80 2.17 -25.13
C PRO A 215 -12.53 1.53 -23.76
N SER A 216 -12.02 2.31 -22.83
CA SER A 216 -11.57 1.83 -21.51
C SER A 216 -11.84 2.80 -20.37
N ASN A 217 -12.63 3.87 -20.64
CA ASN A 217 -12.88 4.91 -19.64
C ASN A 217 -11.58 5.39 -18.98
N ARG A 218 -10.61 5.79 -19.80
CA ARG A 218 -9.27 6.21 -19.34
C ARG A 218 -8.57 5.13 -18.50
N MET A 219 -8.67 3.88 -18.92
CA MET A 219 -8.11 2.69 -18.26
C MET A 219 -8.81 2.27 -16.95
N LEU A 220 -9.82 2.97 -16.49
CA LEU A 220 -10.55 2.59 -15.27
C LEU A 220 -11.26 1.26 -15.44
N ASP A 221 -11.84 1.00 -16.60
CA ASP A 221 -12.54 -0.26 -16.85
C ASP A 221 -11.59 -1.47 -16.92
N ALA A 222 -10.29 -1.24 -17.19
CA ALA A 222 -9.29 -2.32 -17.21
C ALA A 222 -9.11 -3.05 -15.87
N TYR A 223 -9.60 -2.46 -14.79
CA TYR A 223 -9.49 -3.00 -13.43
C TYR A 223 -10.85 -3.31 -12.80
N LYS A 224 -11.93 -3.20 -13.57
CA LYS A 224 -13.29 -3.36 -13.08
C LYS A 224 -13.67 -4.83 -12.89
N ASP A 225 -13.32 -5.67 -13.86
CA ASP A 225 -13.57 -7.10 -13.86
C ASP A 225 -12.58 -7.83 -14.78
N GLU A 226 -12.60 -9.16 -14.75
CA GLU A 226 -11.65 -9.99 -15.50
C GLU A 226 -11.86 -9.90 -17.02
N ASP A 227 -13.09 -9.79 -17.50
CA ASP A 227 -13.38 -9.73 -18.94
C ASP A 227 -12.88 -8.40 -19.52
N ASN A 228 -13.15 -7.29 -18.88
CA ASN A 228 -12.62 -5.99 -19.26
C ASN A 228 -11.09 -5.97 -19.17
N MET A 229 -10.52 -6.55 -18.13
CA MET A 229 -9.05 -6.67 -18.00
C MET A 229 -8.48 -7.44 -19.17
N ARG A 230 -8.98 -8.63 -19.50
CA ARG A 230 -8.51 -9.46 -20.62
C ARG A 230 -8.66 -8.73 -21.96
N ARG A 231 -9.79 -8.11 -22.21
CA ARG A 231 -10.06 -7.37 -23.43
C ARG A 231 -9.10 -6.20 -23.60
N ILE A 232 -9.02 -5.32 -22.63
CA ILE A 232 -8.25 -4.07 -22.72
C ILE A 232 -6.74 -4.37 -22.75
N TRP A 233 -6.23 -5.16 -21.83
CA TRP A 233 -4.81 -5.53 -21.81
C TRP A 233 -4.40 -6.42 -22.99
N GLY A 234 -5.32 -7.21 -23.53
CA GLY A 234 -5.10 -7.98 -24.75
C GLY A 234 -4.82 -7.08 -25.94
N GLU A 235 -5.63 -6.07 -26.18
CA GLU A 235 -5.45 -5.09 -27.25
C GLU A 235 -4.19 -4.22 -27.05
N ILE A 236 -3.90 -3.83 -25.82
CA ILE A 236 -2.66 -3.11 -25.48
C ILE A 236 -1.43 -3.98 -25.83
N THR A 237 -1.46 -5.25 -25.44
CA THR A 237 -0.37 -6.19 -25.74
C THR A 237 -0.20 -6.40 -27.24
N LYS A 238 -1.30 -6.58 -27.97
CA LYS A 238 -1.29 -6.70 -29.42
C LYS A 238 -0.66 -5.47 -30.08
N PHE A 239 -1.08 -4.27 -29.69
CA PHE A 239 -0.48 -3.03 -30.19
C PHE A 239 1.03 -2.98 -29.91
N ALA A 240 1.46 -3.29 -28.68
CA ALA A 240 2.86 -3.28 -28.30
C ALA A 240 3.72 -4.27 -29.13
N VAL A 241 3.17 -5.45 -29.41
CA VAL A 241 3.86 -6.48 -30.25
C VAL A 241 3.92 -6.03 -31.70
N GLU A 242 2.84 -5.51 -32.26
CA GLU A 242 2.76 -5.03 -33.65
C GLU A 242 3.76 -3.90 -33.93
N HIS A 243 3.92 -2.98 -32.96
CA HIS A 243 4.85 -1.85 -33.07
C HIS A 243 6.29 -2.19 -32.69
N LYS A 244 6.60 -3.48 -32.44
CA LYS A 244 7.94 -4.03 -32.22
C LYS A 244 8.81 -3.18 -31.30
N MET A 245 8.34 -2.91 -30.08
CA MET A 245 9.20 -2.29 -29.07
C MET A 245 10.30 -3.26 -28.62
N ARG A 246 11.26 -3.48 -29.48
CA ARG A 246 12.50 -4.12 -29.10
C ARG A 246 13.41 -3.09 -28.43
N ARG A 247 13.57 -3.18 -27.14
CA ARG A 247 14.41 -2.40 -26.23
C ARG A 247 13.74 -1.13 -25.67
N MET A 248 12.93 -1.35 -24.71
CA MET A 248 12.77 -0.39 -23.63
C MET A 248 13.84 -0.72 -22.59
N LEU A 249 14.67 0.26 -22.28
CA LEU A 249 15.56 0.15 -21.13
C LEU A 249 14.68 0.30 -19.90
N SER A 250 14.56 -0.75 -19.07
CA SER A 250 13.94 -0.62 -17.77
C SER A 250 14.90 0.13 -16.85
N SER A 251 14.46 1.24 -16.27
CA SER A 251 15.11 1.76 -15.08
C SER A 251 14.66 0.89 -13.90
N SER A 252 15.56 0.16 -13.32
CA SER A 252 15.42 -0.47 -12.00
C SER A 252 15.35 0.58 -10.91
#